data_0acd4d68815e2fefe37e213d0643217f
#
_entry.id   0acd4d68815e2fefe37e213d0643217f
#
_cell.length_a   1.000
_cell.length_b   1.000
_cell.length_c   1.000
_cell.angle_alpha   90.00
_cell.angle_beta   90.00
_cell.angle_gamma   90.00
#
_symmetry.space_group_name_H-M   'P 1'
#
loop_
_entity.id
_entity.type
_entity.pdbx_description
1 polymer ?
#
loop_
_entity_poly.entity_id
_entity_poly.type
_entity_poly.pdbx_seq_one_letter_code
_entity_poly.pdbx_strand_id
1 'polypeptide(L)'
;MESIPKSSKLIFKTNLMEFFKESVSIAIEKQKIKTNEIVEFYIVNLLSEFGSIKKVYERDKNEENEPIAILFLKTFHSSLSEQIKGFKKVGDFSLFISGFFSDSLRDKLVDVDYYNSIGKQAYNKLSLILKKISKGETFFNLYQEL
;
A
#
# COMPACT_ATOMS: atom_id res chain seq x y z
N MET A 1 19.59 -20.15 14.50
CA MET A 1 19.07 -19.59 13.27
C MET A 1 19.95 -18.47 12.80
N GLU A 2 20.60 -18.64 11.68
CA GLU A 2 21.53 -17.66 11.18
C GLU A 2 20.77 -16.45 10.63
N SER A 3 21.17 -15.28 11.10
CA SER A 3 20.61 -14.04 10.56
C SER A 3 21.19 -13.77 9.18
N ILE A 4 20.32 -13.39 8.25
CA ILE A 4 20.75 -13.00 6.91
C ILE A 4 21.58 -11.72 7.01
N PRO A 5 22.78 -11.67 6.42
CA PRO A 5 23.60 -10.45 6.43
C PRO A 5 22.85 -9.26 5.83
N LYS A 6 23.11 -8.08 6.37
CA LYS A 6 22.50 -6.83 5.87
C LYS A 6 22.75 -6.62 4.39
N SER A 7 23.94 -6.99 3.91
CA SER A 7 24.30 -6.86 2.50
C SER A 7 23.42 -7.73 1.61
N SER A 8 23.10 -8.97 2.04
CA SER A 8 22.23 -9.87 1.29
C SER A 8 20.79 -9.37 1.24
N LYS A 9 20.30 -8.81 2.35
CA LYS A 9 18.97 -8.19 2.39
C LYS A 9 18.87 -6.99 1.45
N LEU A 10 19.92 -6.18 1.41
CA LEU A 10 19.97 -5.01 0.56
C LEU A 10 19.96 -5.38 -0.92
N ILE A 11 20.76 -6.37 -1.31
CA ILE A 11 20.83 -6.88 -2.68
C ILE A 11 19.48 -7.46 -3.10
N PHE A 12 18.87 -8.26 -2.24
CA PHE A 12 17.56 -8.86 -2.51
C PHE A 12 16.50 -7.77 -2.72
N LYS A 13 16.47 -6.76 -1.87
CA LYS A 13 15.53 -5.65 -1.97
C LYS A 13 15.73 -4.87 -3.27
N THR A 14 16.98 -4.61 -3.67
CA THR A 14 17.30 -3.91 -4.90
C THR A 14 16.83 -4.69 -6.11
N ASN A 15 17.09 -6.00 -6.16
CA ASN A 15 16.64 -6.85 -7.24
C ASN A 15 15.12 -6.91 -7.34
N LEU A 16 14.45 -6.94 -6.19
CA LEU A 16 13.00 -6.96 -6.12
C LEU A 16 12.41 -5.64 -6.62
N MET A 17 13.04 -4.52 -6.27
CA MET A 17 12.63 -3.20 -6.75
C MET A 17 12.77 -3.11 -8.27
N GLU A 18 13.86 -3.60 -8.84
CA GLU A 18 14.07 -3.60 -10.28
C GLU A 18 13.02 -4.46 -10.99
N PHE A 19 12.73 -5.61 -10.43
CA PHE A 19 11.69 -6.50 -10.95
C PHE A 19 10.33 -5.81 -10.98
N PHE A 20 9.93 -5.20 -9.87
CA PHE A 20 8.64 -4.53 -9.80
C PHE A 20 8.59 -3.26 -10.62
N LYS A 21 9.71 -2.53 -10.72
CA LYS A 21 9.79 -1.35 -11.57
C LYS A 21 9.49 -1.73 -13.03
N GLU A 22 10.12 -2.77 -13.51
CA GLU A 22 9.89 -3.26 -14.88
C GLU A 22 8.45 -3.76 -15.04
N SER A 23 7.96 -4.56 -14.10
CA SER A 23 6.62 -5.11 -14.16
C SER A 23 5.55 -4.03 -14.15
N VAL A 24 5.70 -3.03 -13.28
CA VAL A 24 4.75 -1.91 -13.18
C VAL A 24 4.78 -1.07 -14.44
N SER A 25 5.97 -0.75 -14.97
CA SER A 25 6.10 0.02 -16.20
C SER A 25 5.42 -0.68 -17.37
N ILE A 26 5.64 -1.98 -17.51
CA ILE A 26 5.01 -2.79 -18.56
C ILE A 26 3.48 -2.79 -18.38
N ALA A 27 3.00 -2.96 -17.16
CA ALA A 27 1.56 -3.00 -16.90
C ALA A 27 0.90 -1.65 -17.21
N ILE A 28 1.52 -0.55 -16.81
CA ILE A 28 1.02 0.81 -17.10
C ILE A 28 0.95 1.04 -18.60
N GLU A 29 2.00 0.69 -19.32
CA GLU A 29 2.04 0.85 -20.77
C GLU A 29 1.02 -0.04 -21.46
N LYS A 30 0.94 -1.30 -21.08
CA LYS A 30 0.03 -2.28 -21.68
C LYS A 30 -1.43 -1.90 -21.48
N GLN A 31 -1.77 -1.39 -20.30
CA GLN A 31 -3.14 -1.00 -19.98
C GLN A 31 -3.44 0.45 -20.35
N LYS A 32 -2.46 1.16 -20.90
CA LYS A 32 -2.60 2.58 -21.31
C LYS A 32 -3.07 3.47 -20.17
N ILE A 33 -2.54 3.24 -18.98
CA ILE A 33 -2.87 4.04 -17.80
C ILE A 33 -2.07 5.34 -17.85
N LYS A 34 -2.76 6.46 -17.72
CA LYS A 34 -2.09 7.76 -17.60
C LYS A 34 -1.80 8.03 -16.13
N THR A 35 -0.53 8.08 -15.80
CA THR A 35 -0.08 8.42 -14.45
C THR A 35 1.28 9.09 -14.52
N ASN A 36 1.83 9.50 -13.37
CA ASN A 36 3.13 10.17 -13.33
C ASN A 36 4.16 9.29 -12.62
N GLU A 37 5.41 9.72 -12.71
CA GLU A 37 6.53 8.96 -12.16
C GLU A 37 6.48 8.81 -10.65
N ILE A 38 5.88 9.77 -9.94
CA ILE A 38 5.77 9.72 -8.48
C ILE A 38 4.82 8.60 -8.06
N VAL A 39 3.68 8.47 -8.73
CA VAL A 39 2.72 7.40 -8.48
C VAL A 39 3.35 6.05 -8.81
N GLU A 40 4.00 5.95 -9.96
CA GLU A 40 4.68 4.72 -10.37
C GLU A 40 5.73 4.30 -9.35
N PHE A 41 6.57 5.24 -8.89
CA PHE A 41 7.58 5.00 -7.88
C PHE A 41 6.96 4.54 -6.55
N TYR A 42 5.87 5.15 -6.15
CA TYR A 42 5.15 4.77 -4.93
C TYR A 42 4.68 3.31 -5.00
N ILE A 43 4.06 2.94 -6.13
CA ILE A 43 3.57 1.58 -6.34
C ILE A 43 4.72 0.57 -6.32
N VAL A 44 5.83 0.88 -6.98
CA VAL A 44 7.02 0.01 -6.99
C VAL A 44 7.55 -0.19 -5.58
N ASN A 45 7.66 0.87 -4.80
CA ASN A 45 8.10 0.77 -3.41
C ASN A 45 7.15 -0.04 -2.55
N LEU A 46 5.86 0.18 -2.72
CA LEU A 46 4.82 -0.57 -2.00
C LEU A 46 4.94 -2.07 -2.29
N LEU A 47 5.02 -2.43 -3.56
CA LEU A 47 5.15 -3.82 -3.96
C LEU A 47 6.45 -4.45 -3.44
N SER A 48 7.54 -3.71 -3.50
CA SER A 48 8.84 -4.19 -3.02
C SER A 48 8.83 -4.43 -1.53
N GLU A 49 8.20 -3.52 -0.79
CA GLU A 49 8.11 -3.63 0.66
C GLU A 49 7.22 -4.80 1.10
N PHE A 50 6.05 -4.94 0.52
CA PHE A 50 5.14 -6.03 0.86
C PHE A 50 5.59 -7.37 0.26
N GLY A 51 6.17 -7.34 -0.94
CA GLY A 51 6.60 -8.54 -1.63
C GLY A 51 7.84 -9.18 -1.02
N SER A 52 8.71 -8.40 -0.37
CA SER A 52 9.93 -8.92 0.27
C SER A 52 9.64 -9.54 1.62
N ILE A 53 8.45 -9.39 2.14
CA ILE A 53 8.19 -9.71 3.52
C ILE A 53 7.05 -10.68 3.64
N LYS A 54 7.30 -11.71 4.42
CA LYS A 54 6.26 -12.52 5.01
C LYS A 54 5.28 -11.68 5.86
N LYS A 55 5.47 -10.37 5.94
CA LYS A 55 4.64 -9.50 6.77
C LYS A 55 3.16 -9.56 6.44
N VAL A 56 2.82 -9.61 5.17
CA VAL A 56 1.41 -9.76 4.79
C VAL A 56 0.89 -11.12 5.24
N TYR A 57 1.70 -12.14 5.06
CA TYR A 57 1.35 -13.49 5.45
C TYR A 57 1.30 -13.66 6.97
N GLU A 58 2.28 -13.10 7.68
CA GLU A 58 2.31 -13.10 9.14
C GLU A 58 1.16 -12.29 9.72
N ARG A 59 0.77 -11.22 9.04
CA ARG A 59 -0.35 -10.38 9.43
C ARG A 59 -1.67 -11.13 9.34
N ASP A 60 -1.86 -11.92 8.29
CA ASP A 60 -3.05 -12.74 8.13
C ASP A 60 -3.14 -13.85 9.17
N LYS A 61 -2.00 -14.30 9.67
CA LYS A 61 -1.94 -15.34 10.70
C LYS A 61 -2.09 -14.82 12.13
N ASN A 62 -1.75 -13.57 12.36
CA ASN A 62 -1.90 -12.97 13.67
C ASN A 62 -3.31 -12.47 13.83
N GLU A 63 -4.07 -13.17 14.64
CA GLU A 63 -5.45 -12.78 14.98
C GLU A 63 -5.52 -11.43 15.68
N GLU A 64 -4.37 -10.93 16.15
CA GLU A 64 -4.25 -9.58 16.70
C GLU A 64 -4.40 -8.51 15.63
N ASN A 65 -4.31 -8.88 14.37
CA ASN A 65 -4.54 -7.96 13.27
C ASN A 65 -6.02 -7.73 13.10
N GLU A 66 -6.43 -6.58 13.50
CA GLU A 66 -7.80 -6.15 13.35
C GLU A 66 -8.20 -6.15 11.88
N PRO A 67 -9.46 -6.44 11.58
CA PRO A 67 -9.98 -6.22 10.25
C PRO A 67 -9.67 -4.78 9.81
N ILE A 68 -9.36 -4.63 8.54
CA ILE A 68 -8.92 -3.34 8.02
C ILE A 68 -9.96 -2.24 8.24
N ALA A 69 -11.25 -2.60 8.24
CA ALA A 69 -12.32 -1.65 8.51
C ALA A 69 -12.26 -1.09 9.93
N ILE A 70 -11.92 -1.93 10.90
CA ILE A 70 -11.80 -1.50 12.30
C ILE A 70 -10.57 -0.63 12.49
N LEU A 71 -9.45 -0.99 11.87
CA LEU A 71 -8.26 -0.14 11.87
C LEU A 71 -8.57 1.22 11.25
N PHE A 72 -9.31 1.24 10.15
CA PHE A 72 -9.74 2.48 9.49
C PHE A 72 -10.56 3.35 10.45
N LEU A 73 -11.54 2.76 11.11
CA LEU A 73 -12.39 3.49 12.06
C LEU A 73 -11.61 4.02 13.26
N LYS A 74 -10.71 3.22 13.82
CA LYS A 74 -9.88 3.64 14.94
C LYS A 74 -8.95 4.79 14.57
N THR A 75 -8.50 4.84 13.34
CA THR A 75 -7.60 5.88 12.87
C THR A 75 -8.24 7.25 12.94
N PHE A 76 -9.55 7.36 12.73
CA PHE A 76 -10.26 8.64 12.84
C PHE A 76 -10.19 9.24 14.26
N HIS A 77 -10.02 8.42 15.27
CA HIS A 77 -10.01 8.85 16.68
C HIS A 77 -8.60 9.02 17.23
N SER A 78 -7.58 8.87 16.38
CA SER A 78 -6.19 8.97 16.81
C SER A 78 -5.63 10.38 16.62
N SER A 79 -4.42 10.62 17.11
CA SER A 79 -3.73 11.90 16.92
C SER A 79 -3.42 12.14 15.45
N LEU A 80 -3.10 13.39 15.10
CA LEU A 80 -2.84 13.74 13.70
C LEU A 80 -1.69 12.93 13.10
N SER A 81 -0.59 12.77 13.84
CA SER A 81 0.53 11.97 13.34
C SER A 81 0.17 10.49 13.19
N GLU A 82 -0.66 9.97 14.08
CA GLU A 82 -1.14 8.60 13.98
C GLU A 82 -2.16 8.42 12.86
N GLN A 83 -2.94 9.46 12.57
CA GLN A 83 -3.86 9.45 11.43
C GLN A 83 -3.09 9.34 10.12
N ILE A 84 -1.99 10.09 9.98
CA ILE A 84 -1.15 10.01 8.77
C ILE A 84 -0.64 8.59 8.57
N LYS A 85 -0.08 8.00 9.62
CA LYS A 85 0.44 6.63 9.57
C LYS A 85 -0.66 5.60 9.33
N GLY A 86 -1.78 5.75 10.02
CA GLY A 86 -2.89 4.81 9.96
C GLY A 86 -3.59 4.80 8.60
N PHE A 87 -3.91 5.97 8.06
CA PHE A 87 -4.55 6.04 6.76
C PHE A 87 -3.63 5.55 5.65
N LYS A 88 -2.33 5.85 5.74
CA LYS A 88 -1.35 5.32 4.79
C LYS A 88 -1.31 3.79 4.86
N LYS A 89 -1.27 3.24 6.06
CA LYS A 89 -1.23 1.80 6.28
C LYS A 89 -2.47 1.11 5.72
N VAL A 90 -3.65 1.67 5.99
CA VAL A 90 -4.91 1.14 5.48
C VAL A 90 -4.94 1.19 3.95
N GLY A 91 -4.56 2.32 3.38
CA GLY A 91 -4.53 2.49 1.92
C GLY A 91 -3.55 1.53 1.27
N ASP A 92 -2.31 1.47 1.75
CA ASP A 92 -1.27 0.61 1.21
C ASP A 92 -1.65 -0.87 1.27
N PHE A 93 -2.15 -1.30 2.43
CA PHE A 93 -2.57 -2.69 2.61
C PHE A 93 -3.73 -3.03 1.68
N SER A 94 -4.72 -2.15 1.61
CA SER A 94 -5.89 -2.36 0.76
C SER A 94 -5.52 -2.44 -0.73
N LEU A 95 -4.64 -1.56 -1.16
CA LEU A 95 -4.16 -1.54 -2.55
C LEU A 95 -3.40 -2.83 -2.87
N PHE A 96 -2.51 -3.24 -1.98
CA PHE A 96 -1.74 -4.46 -2.17
C PHE A 96 -2.64 -5.70 -2.23
N ILE A 97 -3.55 -5.83 -1.27
CA ILE A 97 -4.45 -6.99 -1.22
C ILE A 97 -5.36 -7.04 -2.44
N SER A 98 -5.95 -5.91 -2.82
CA SER A 98 -6.86 -5.88 -3.97
C SER A 98 -6.14 -6.17 -5.28
N GLY A 99 -4.87 -5.75 -5.40
CA GLY A 99 -4.10 -5.98 -6.61
C GLY A 99 -3.52 -7.39 -6.71
N PHE A 100 -2.92 -7.88 -5.61
CA PHE A 100 -2.20 -9.15 -5.62
C PHE A 100 -3.08 -10.36 -5.34
N PHE A 101 -4.10 -10.18 -4.49
CA PHE A 101 -4.91 -11.30 -4.03
C PHE A 101 -6.35 -11.23 -4.52
N SER A 102 -6.60 -10.49 -5.61
CA SER A 102 -7.95 -10.34 -6.14
C SER A 102 -8.61 -11.69 -6.46
N ASP A 103 -7.85 -12.62 -7.02
CA ASP A 103 -8.37 -13.94 -7.33
C ASP A 103 -8.70 -14.74 -6.07
N SER A 104 -7.90 -14.59 -5.03
CA SER A 104 -8.11 -15.27 -3.75
C SER A 104 -9.32 -14.73 -2.98
N LEU A 105 -9.77 -13.51 -3.30
CA LEU A 105 -10.89 -12.87 -2.62
C LEU A 105 -12.25 -13.24 -3.20
N ARG A 106 -12.29 -13.91 -4.35
CA ARG A 106 -13.55 -14.27 -5.02
C ARG A 106 -14.50 -15.08 -4.16
N ASP A 107 -13.94 -16.00 -3.37
CA ASP A 107 -14.74 -16.93 -2.57
C ASP A 107 -14.83 -16.51 -1.10
N LYS A 108 -14.38 -15.29 -0.77
CA LYS A 108 -14.41 -14.81 0.61
C LYS A 108 -15.56 -13.82 0.82
N LEU A 109 -15.97 -13.69 2.09
CA LEU A 109 -17.01 -12.74 2.50
C LEU A 109 -16.62 -11.29 2.18
N VAL A 110 -15.32 -11.01 2.17
CA VAL A 110 -14.77 -9.69 1.87
C VAL A 110 -14.15 -9.73 0.48
N ASP A 111 -14.68 -8.97 -0.43
CA ASP A 111 -14.26 -8.97 -1.82
C ASP A 111 -13.32 -7.79 -2.16
N VAL A 112 -12.93 -7.72 -3.43
CA VAL A 112 -12.05 -6.67 -3.95
C VAL A 112 -12.67 -5.28 -3.75
N ASP A 113 -13.97 -5.16 -3.93
CA ASP A 113 -14.68 -3.89 -3.81
C ASP A 113 -14.59 -3.32 -2.40
N TYR A 114 -14.63 -4.18 -1.39
CA TYR A 114 -14.45 -3.78 0.01
C TYR A 114 -13.08 -3.11 0.21
N TYR A 115 -12.01 -3.78 -0.24
CA TYR A 115 -10.66 -3.24 -0.12
C TYR A 115 -10.46 -1.98 -0.95
N ASN A 116 -10.99 -1.96 -2.17
CA ASN A 116 -10.92 -0.79 -3.02
C ASN A 116 -11.60 0.41 -2.38
N SER A 117 -12.78 0.21 -1.82
CA SER A 117 -13.54 1.28 -1.18
C SER A 117 -12.79 1.86 0.03
N ILE A 118 -12.36 0.99 0.94
CA ILE A 118 -11.65 1.43 2.15
C ILE A 118 -10.32 2.06 1.79
N GLY A 119 -9.57 1.47 0.88
CA GLY A 119 -8.28 2.00 0.45
C GLY A 119 -8.38 3.39 -0.15
N LYS A 120 -9.34 3.60 -1.02
CA LYS A 120 -9.58 4.91 -1.63
C LYS A 120 -9.98 5.96 -0.60
N GLN A 121 -10.84 5.59 0.34
CA GLN A 121 -11.23 6.50 1.41
C GLN A 121 -10.04 6.85 2.31
N ALA A 122 -9.20 5.89 2.63
CA ALA A 122 -8.00 6.10 3.44
C ALA A 122 -7.02 7.05 2.75
N TYR A 123 -6.72 6.81 1.48
CA TYR A 123 -5.84 7.69 0.71
C TYR A 123 -6.43 9.09 0.57
N ASN A 124 -7.74 9.19 0.36
CA ASN A 124 -8.39 10.49 0.26
C ASN A 124 -8.24 11.28 1.57
N LYS A 125 -8.48 10.63 2.71
CA LYS A 125 -8.30 11.27 4.01
C LYS A 125 -6.85 11.69 4.22
N LEU A 126 -5.90 10.82 3.88
CA LEU A 126 -4.49 11.12 3.98
C LEU A 126 -4.10 12.33 3.13
N SER A 127 -4.57 12.38 1.88
CA SER A 127 -4.28 13.49 0.98
C SER A 127 -4.78 14.83 1.54
N LEU A 128 -5.98 14.83 2.10
CA LEU A 128 -6.55 16.04 2.67
C LEU A 128 -5.79 16.52 3.91
N ILE A 129 -5.35 15.60 4.76
CA ILE A 129 -4.54 15.92 5.93
C ILE A 129 -3.20 16.53 5.50
N LEU A 130 -2.52 15.91 4.55
CA LEU A 130 -1.21 16.36 4.08
C LEU A 130 -1.30 17.71 3.38
N LYS A 131 -2.37 17.96 2.66
CA LYS A 131 -2.62 19.27 2.02
C LYS A 131 -2.71 20.39 3.07
N LYS A 132 -3.38 20.14 4.18
CA LYS A 132 -3.54 21.12 5.24
C LYS A 132 -2.23 21.40 5.99
N ILE A 133 -1.41 20.38 6.18
CA ILE A 133 -0.20 20.48 7.00
C ILE A 133 0.97 21.08 6.24
N SER A 134 1.24 20.58 5.05
CA SER A 134 2.51 20.84 4.38
C SER A 134 2.43 21.76 3.18
N LYS A 135 1.25 22.17 2.76
CA LYS A 135 1.04 22.87 1.50
C LYS A 135 1.64 22.10 0.30
N GLY A 136 1.87 20.78 0.48
CA GLY A 136 2.51 19.94 -0.52
C GLY A 136 1.51 19.40 -1.53
N GLU A 137 1.33 20.09 -2.64
CA GLU A 137 0.48 19.61 -3.74
C GLU A 137 0.95 18.25 -4.25
N THR A 138 2.25 17.98 -4.20
CA THR A 138 2.83 16.72 -4.66
C THR A 138 2.23 15.53 -3.92
N PHE A 139 2.20 15.60 -2.59
CA PHE A 139 1.64 14.51 -1.79
C PHE A 139 0.12 14.43 -1.92
N PHE A 140 -0.54 15.56 -1.99
CA PHE A 140 -1.98 15.59 -2.24
C PHE A 140 -2.31 14.86 -3.55
N ASN A 141 -1.64 15.25 -4.64
CA ASN A 141 -1.87 14.66 -5.95
C ASN A 141 -1.53 13.17 -5.99
N LEU A 142 -0.43 12.78 -5.34
CA LEU A 142 -0.04 11.37 -5.26
C LEU A 142 -1.16 10.51 -4.68
N TYR A 143 -1.67 10.90 -3.52
CA TYR A 143 -2.66 10.07 -2.83
C TYR A 143 -4.05 10.17 -3.46
N GLN A 144 -4.33 11.24 -4.19
CA GLN A 144 -5.59 11.32 -4.95
C GLN A 144 -5.59 10.37 -6.14
N GLU A 145 -4.43 10.11 -6.73
CA GLU A 145 -4.33 9.17 -7.85
C GLU A 145 -4.30 7.71 -7.44
N LEU A 146 -3.93 7.42 -6.21
CA LEU A 146 -3.90 6.05 -5.72
C LEU A 146 -5.30 5.57 -5.36
#